data_e7b6ce4eb75047d37866e1883067e714
#
_entry.id   e7b6ce4eb75047d37866e1883067e714
#
_cell.length_a   1.000
_cell.length_b   1.000
_cell.length_c   1.000
_cell.angle_alpha   90.00
_cell.angle_beta   90.00
_cell.angle_gamma   90.00
#
_symmetry.space_group_name_H-M   'P 1'
#
loop_
_entity.id
_entity.type
_entity.pdbx_description
1 polymer ?
#
loop_
_entity_poly.entity_id
_entity_poly.type
_entity_poly.pdbx_seq_one_letter_code
_entity_poly.pdbx_strand_id
1 'polypeptide(L)'
;LPSVGAGSVLKDMIRSGRMPVVRLENVFRQAEVSPIVRNAHKINRGQMPEFLAGADSEFALEEFANEQDAAEFVARTYAQLTSGGDWRRVQVLTPMHKNPCGVQNLNKLLQKYLNPPSANKLEVNIPGNVLRVGDKVMQIRNNYEKDVFNGDIGRVIKIDGKNVTVAFPERPEGDYVTYAQGEVEELQLAYAMSVHKSQGSEYPYVILLMVQSHYIMLQRNLLYTAVTRAKEKVLIVGSKNAVRTAVENDKTKRRYSLLAERLQESSEVF
;
A
#
# COMPACT_ATOMS: atom_id res chain seq x y z
N LEU A 1 7.29 -6.08 7.49
CA LEU A 1 8.13 -4.87 7.54
C LEU A 1 8.63 -4.64 8.98
N PRO A 2 9.79 -4.02 9.18
CA PRO A 2 10.28 -3.67 10.51
C PRO A 2 9.34 -2.65 11.18
N SER A 3 9.38 -2.58 12.53
CA SER A 3 8.60 -1.60 13.29
C SER A 3 8.90 -0.17 12.84
N VAL A 4 7.90 0.70 12.87
CA VAL A 4 8.05 2.13 12.48
C VAL A 4 8.86 2.89 13.52
N GLY A 5 8.66 2.58 14.82
CA GLY A 5 9.37 3.22 15.93
C GLY A 5 10.84 2.79 16.11
N ALA A 6 11.49 3.36 17.09
CA ALA A 6 12.87 3.04 17.44
C ALA A 6 13.02 1.59 17.95
N GLY A 7 14.20 0.99 17.72
CA GLY A 7 14.50 -0.37 18.13
C GLY A 7 13.82 -1.45 17.27
N SER A 8 13.87 -2.68 17.77
CA SER A 8 13.29 -3.87 17.10
C SER A 8 12.59 -4.76 18.12
N VAL A 9 11.67 -4.18 18.89
CA VAL A 9 11.08 -4.77 20.10
C VAL A 9 10.67 -6.24 19.90
N LEU A 10 9.81 -6.55 18.93
CA LEU A 10 9.38 -7.93 18.68
C LEU A 10 10.56 -8.87 18.37
N LYS A 11 11.51 -8.42 17.55
CA LYS A 11 12.69 -9.21 17.20
C LYS A 11 13.58 -9.45 18.41
N ASP A 12 13.73 -8.43 19.25
CA ASP A 12 14.55 -8.52 20.48
C ASP A 12 13.88 -9.40 21.52
N MET A 13 12.55 -9.34 21.68
CA MET A 13 11.78 -10.26 22.52
C MET A 13 11.94 -11.71 22.07
N ILE A 14 11.79 -11.98 20.77
CA ILE A 14 12.02 -13.34 20.22
C ILE A 14 13.46 -13.78 20.47
N ARG A 15 14.45 -12.91 20.23
CA ARG A 15 15.88 -13.20 20.39
C ARG A 15 16.28 -13.46 21.86
N SER A 16 15.58 -12.80 22.78
CA SER A 16 15.87 -13.00 24.23
C SER A 16 15.63 -14.43 24.69
N GLY A 17 14.78 -15.20 24.02
CA GLY A 17 14.39 -16.56 24.42
C GLY A 17 13.56 -16.63 25.71
N ARG A 18 13.14 -15.47 26.26
CA ARG A 18 12.43 -15.37 27.53
C ARG A 18 10.91 -15.47 27.42
N MET A 19 10.39 -15.43 26.21
CA MET A 19 8.96 -15.48 25.96
C MET A 19 8.61 -16.69 25.08
N PRO A 20 7.49 -17.37 25.33
CA PRO A 20 6.98 -18.37 24.41
C PRO A 20 6.74 -17.74 23.02
N VAL A 21 7.25 -18.39 21.98
CA VAL A 21 7.11 -17.91 20.60
C VAL A 21 6.35 -18.95 19.79
N VAL A 22 5.23 -18.55 19.24
CA VAL A 22 4.50 -19.32 18.22
C VAL A 22 4.70 -18.65 16.88
N ARG A 23 5.27 -19.37 15.93
CA ARG A 23 5.48 -18.90 14.57
C ARG A 23 4.46 -19.52 13.64
N LEU A 24 3.66 -18.67 13.00
CA LEU A 24 2.73 -19.11 11.96
C LEU A 24 3.51 -19.27 10.64
N GLU A 25 3.58 -20.48 10.13
CA GLU A 25 4.35 -20.79 8.91
C GLU A 25 3.45 -20.93 7.68
N ASN A 26 2.18 -21.26 7.87
CA ASN A 26 1.24 -21.47 6.80
C ASN A 26 0.39 -20.21 6.54
N VAL A 27 0.22 -19.86 5.27
CA VAL A 27 -0.67 -18.77 4.83
C VAL A 27 -2.02 -19.39 4.49
N PHE A 28 -2.98 -19.31 5.42
CA PHE A 28 -4.33 -19.88 5.24
C PHE A 28 -5.29 -18.97 4.44
N ARG A 29 -4.87 -17.79 4.03
CA ARG A 29 -5.76 -16.77 3.41
C ARG A 29 -6.21 -17.10 1.99
N GLN A 30 -5.50 -17.99 1.29
CA GLN A 30 -5.79 -18.41 -0.07
C GLN A 30 -5.51 -19.91 -0.16
N ALA A 31 -6.15 -20.61 -1.11
CA ALA A 31 -5.81 -22.01 -1.38
C ALA A 31 -4.28 -22.13 -1.59
N GLU A 32 -3.64 -23.14 -1.02
CA GLU A 32 -2.19 -23.38 -1.16
C GLU A 32 -1.70 -23.41 -2.61
N VAL A 33 -2.63 -23.56 -3.55
CA VAL A 33 -2.41 -23.61 -5.01
C VAL A 33 -2.28 -22.22 -5.64
N SER A 34 -2.70 -21.13 -4.96
CA SER A 34 -2.67 -19.78 -5.55
C SER A 34 -1.24 -19.37 -5.98
N PRO A 35 -1.06 -18.88 -7.22
CA PRO A 35 0.20 -18.32 -7.69
C PRO A 35 0.73 -17.19 -6.80
N ILE A 36 -0.15 -16.41 -6.18
CA ILE A 36 0.23 -15.32 -5.26
C ILE A 36 0.92 -15.90 -4.02
N VAL A 37 0.35 -16.92 -3.39
CA VAL A 37 0.93 -17.56 -2.19
C VAL A 37 2.26 -18.23 -2.51
N ARG A 38 2.32 -19.01 -3.61
CA ARG A 38 3.56 -19.65 -4.03
C ARG A 38 4.67 -18.63 -4.29
N ASN A 39 4.35 -17.55 -4.98
CA ASN A 39 5.31 -16.49 -5.26
C ASN A 39 5.69 -15.69 -4.00
N ALA A 40 4.78 -15.46 -3.08
CA ALA A 40 5.09 -14.85 -1.79
C ALA A 40 6.09 -15.72 -1.00
N HIS A 41 5.91 -17.05 -0.97
CA HIS A 41 6.87 -17.97 -0.34
C HIS A 41 8.24 -17.95 -1.05
N LYS A 42 8.28 -17.92 -2.39
CA LYS A 42 9.53 -17.80 -3.15
C LYS A 42 10.26 -16.51 -2.78
N ILE A 43 9.56 -15.37 -2.82
CA ILE A 43 10.12 -14.07 -2.44
C ILE A 43 10.68 -14.11 -1.02
N ASN A 44 9.93 -14.64 -0.06
CA ASN A 44 10.38 -14.73 1.34
C ASN A 44 11.66 -15.54 1.51
N ARG A 45 11.85 -16.59 0.67
CA ARG A 45 13.06 -17.43 0.64
C ARG A 45 14.20 -16.85 -0.21
N GLY A 46 14.05 -15.62 -0.75
CA GLY A 46 15.05 -15.01 -1.62
C GLY A 46 15.10 -15.61 -3.04
N GLN A 47 14.01 -16.22 -3.49
CA GLN A 47 13.87 -16.79 -4.81
C GLN A 47 13.01 -15.88 -5.70
N MET A 48 13.37 -15.80 -6.98
CA MET A 48 12.58 -15.02 -7.94
C MET A 48 11.17 -15.60 -8.06
N PRO A 49 10.13 -14.74 -8.08
CA PRO A 49 8.79 -15.17 -8.40
C PRO A 49 8.67 -15.65 -9.85
N GLU A 50 7.71 -16.51 -10.11
CA GLU A 50 7.31 -16.95 -11.44
C GLU A 50 6.20 -16.04 -11.97
N PHE A 51 6.43 -15.48 -13.14
CA PHE A 51 5.43 -14.67 -13.81
C PHE A 51 4.69 -15.52 -14.83
N LEU A 52 3.37 -15.46 -14.77
CA LEU A 52 2.51 -16.18 -15.69
C LEU A 52 2.20 -15.28 -16.88
N ALA A 53 2.19 -15.84 -18.07
CA ALA A 53 1.79 -15.13 -19.29
C ALA A 53 0.27 -15.11 -19.44
N GLY A 54 -0.26 -14.03 -20.03
CA GLY A 54 -1.68 -13.90 -20.37
C GLY A 54 -2.40 -12.82 -19.57
N ALA A 55 -3.43 -12.25 -20.19
CA ALA A 55 -4.20 -11.13 -19.63
C ALA A 55 -4.93 -11.46 -18.32
N ASP A 56 -5.29 -12.73 -18.12
CA ASP A 56 -6.00 -13.24 -16.94
C ASP A 56 -5.07 -13.80 -15.85
N SER A 57 -3.76 -13.64 -16.02
CA SER A 57 -2.76 -14.14 -15.09
C SER A 57 -2.97 -13.55 -13.68
N GLU A 58 -2.98 -14.42 -12.65
CA GLU A 58 -3.06 -14.01 -11.24
C GLU A 58 -1.76 -13.34 -10.75
N PHE A 59 -0.64 -13.56 -11.43
CA PHE A 59 0.67 -13.00 -11.06
C PHE A 59 1.49 -12.68 -12.31
N ALA A 60 1.50 -11.42 -12.71
CA ALA A 60 2.12 -10.95 -13.94
C ALA A 60 3.19 -9.87 -13.70
N LEU A 61 4.09 -9.74 -14.66
CA LEU A 61 5.05 -8.62 -14.76
C LEU A 61 4.92 -7.98 -16.15
N GLU A 62 4.75 -6.64 -16.13
CA GLU A 62 4.82 -5.79 -17.31
C GLU A 62 6.08 -4.94 -17.24
N GLU A 63 6.98 -5.13 -18.20
CA GLU A 63 8.29 -4.46 -18.20
C GLU A 63 8.28 -3.17 -18.99
N PHE A 64 8.85 -2.13 -18.39
CA PHE A 64 9.02 -0.80 -18.97
C PHE A 64 10.45 -0.31 -18.78
N ALA A 65 11.04 0.20 -19.87
CA ALA A 65 12.33 0.87 -19.83
C ALA A 65 12.22 2.31 -19.29
N ASN A 66 11.07 2.95 -19.52
CA ASN A 66 10.77 4.32 -19.12
C ASN A 66 9.73 4.34 -17.99
N GLU A 67 10.03 5.05 -16.91
CA GLU A 67 9.15 5.14 -15.73
C GLU A 67 7.88 5.94 -16.01
N GLN A 68 7.94 6.92 -16.92
CA GLN A 68 6.75 7.67 -17.30
C GLN A 68 5.75 6.78 -18.04
N ASP A 69 6.24 5.93 -18.95
CA ASP A 69 5.41 4.97 -19.69
C ASP A 69 4.81 3.93 -18.73
N ALA A 70 5.57 3.50 -17.74
CA ALA A 70 5.08 2.61 -16.68
C ALA A 70 3.93 3.27 -15.87
N ALA A 71 4.08 4.54 -15.49
CA ALA A 71 3.05 5.27 -14.75
C ALA A 71 1.78 5.46 -15.59
N GLU A 72 1.91 5.80 -16.87
CA GLU A 72 0.79 5.95 -17.82
C GLU A 72 0.08 4.60 -18.05
N PHE A 73 0.83 3.51 -18.17
CA PHE A 73 0.26 2.17 -18.27
C PHE A 73 -0.57 1.82 -17.03
N VAL A 74 -0.03 2.10 -15.83
CA VAL A 74 -0.76 1.90 -14.57
C VAL A 74 -2.06 2.69 -14.54
N ALA A 75 -2.05 3.96 -14.99
CA ALA A 75 -3.24 4.79 -14.98
C ALA A 75 -4.33 4.24 -15.92
N ARG A 76 -3.96 3.80 -17.12
CA ARG A 76 -4.90 3.17 -18.08
C ARG A 76 -5.44 1.84 -17.55
N THR A 77 -4.57 0.99 -17.03
CA THR A 77 -4.95 -0.32 -16.48
C THR A 77 -5.90 -0.16 -15.28
N TYR A 78 -5.59 0.77 -14.38
CA TYR A 78 -6.48 1.08 -13.25
C TYR A 78 -7.86 1.53 -13.74
N ALA A 79 -7.91 2.43 -14.71
CA ALA A 79 -9.18 2.93 -15.27
C ALA A 79 -10.00 1.80 -15.90
N GLN A 80 -9.36 0.89 -16.64
CA GLN A 80 -10.03 -0.29 -17.23
C GLN A 80 -10.60 -1.22 -16.14
N LEU A 81 -9.79 -1.54 -15.12
CA LEU A 81 -10.20 -2.45 -14.03
C LEU A 81 -11.32 -1.88 -13.15
N THR A 82 -11.46 -0.55 -13.10
CA THR A 82 -12.49 0.13 -12.30
C THR A 82 -13.64 0.69 -13.13
N SER A 83 -13.67 0.43 -14.44
CA SER A 83 -14.74 0.92 -15.35
C SER A 83 -16.14 0.45 -14.97
N GLY A 84 -16.26 -0.70 -14.28
CA GLY A 84 -17.51 -1.21 -13.70
C GLY A 84 -17.97 -0.49 -12.42
N GLY A 85 -17.27 0.56 -11.98
CA GLY A 85 -17.66 1.41 -10.84
C GLY A 85 -17.12 0.97 -9.48
N ASP A 86 -16.61 -0.25 -9.31
CA ASP A 86 -16.07 -0.69 -8.02
C ASP A 86 -14.59 -0.33 -7.86
N TRP A 87 -14.38 0.90 -7.43
CA TRP A 87 -13.06 1.48 -7.16
C TRP A 87 -12.28 0.77 -6.02
N ARG A 88 -12.97 -0.04 -5.20
CA ARG A 88 -12.35 -0.74 -4.05
C ARG A 88 -11.56 -1.97 -4.50
N ARG A 89 -11.86 -2.51 -5.67
CA ARG A 89 -11.23 -3.74 -6.16
C ARG A 89 -9.75 -3.58 -6.46
N VAL A 90 -9.30 -2.37 -6.81
CA VAL A 90 -7.93 -2.13 -7.29
C VAL A 90 -7.20 -1.16 -6.37
N GLN A 91 -5.95 -1.51 -6.02
CA GLN A 91 -5.05 -0.62 -5.30
C GLN A 91 -3.68 -0.57 -5.97
N VAL A 92 -3.22 0.64 -6.27
CA VAL A 92 -1.84 0.87 -6.72
C VAL A 92 -0.93 1.02 -5.51
N LEU A 93 0.13 0.22 -5.47
CA LEU A 93 1.16 0.26 -4.44
C LEU A 93 2.50 0.66 -5.05
N THR A 94 3.24 1.51 -4.35
CA THR A 94 4.58 1.91 -4.75
C THR A 94 5.48 2.07 -3.53
N PRO A 95 6.78 1.76 -3.63
CA PRO A 95 7.73 1.92 -2.51
C PRO A 95 7.98 3.37 -2.09
N MET A 96 7.86 4.34 -3.01
CA MET A 96 8.34 5.71 -2.81
C MET A 96 7.24 6.77 -2.98
N HIS A 97 7.47 7.95 -2.37
CA HIS A 97 6.53 9.07 -2.44
C HIS A 97 6.76 9.99 -3.64
N LYS A 98 8.01 10.20 -4.02
CA LYS A 98 8.43 11.08 -5.12
C LYS A 98 8.77 10.25 -6.36
N ASN A 99 9.19 10.88 -7.46
CA ASN A 99 9.52 10.31 -8.78
C ASN A 99 8.28 9.99 -9.64
N PRO A 100 8.43 9.72 -10.93
CA PRO A 100 7.31 9.42 -11.84
C PRO A 100 6.41 8.29 -11.34
N CYS A 101 7.01 7.21 -10.81
CA CYS A 101 6.31 6.07 -10.22
C CYS A 101 6.06 6.20 -8.70
N GLY A 102 6.19 7.41 -8.13
CA GLY A 102 5.94 7.68 -6.71
C GLY A 102 4.47 8.02 -6.42
N VAL A 103 4.07 7.87 -5.15
CA VAL A 103 2.68 8.09 -4.67
C VAL A 103 2.11 9.42 -5.14
N GLN A 104 2.90 10.51 -5.04
CA GLN A 104 2.41 11.86 -5.37
C GLN A 104 2.06 12.02 -6.85
N ASN A 105 2.97 11.58 -7.73
CA ASN A 105 2.74 11.67 -9.17
C ASN A 105 1.64 10.72 -9.65
N LEU A 106 1.66 9.48 -9.14
CA LEU A 106 0.63 8.49 -9.49
C LEU A 106 -0.77 8.94 -9.07
N ASN A 107 -0.94 9.55 -7.90
CA ASN A 107 -2.24 10.06 -7.48
C ASN A 107 -2.74 11.18 -8.41
N LYS A 108 -1.86 12.11 -8.81
CA LYS A 108 -2.23 13.17 -9.77
C LYS A 108 -2.60 12.61 -11.14
N LEU A 109 -1.82 11.64 -11.60
CA LEU A 109 -2.04 11.01 -12.90
C LEU A 109 -3.33 10.19 -12.90
N LEU A 110 -3.55 9.36 -11.89
CA LEU A 110 -4.77 8.56 -11.73
C LEU A 110 -6.00 9.45 -11.57
N GLN A 111 -5.93 10.52 -10.79
CA GLN A 111 -7.02 11.49 -10.68
C GLN A 111 -7.36 12.12 -12.05
N LYS A 112 -6.33 12.50 -12.83
CA LYS A 112 -6.53 13.05 -14.19
C LYS A 112 -7.27 12.08 -15.12
N TYR A 113 -6.98 10.77 -15.02
CA TYR A 113 -7.62 9.74 -15.84
C TYR A 113 -9.03 9.40 -15.36
N LEU A 114 -9.23 9.31 -14.05
CA LEU A 114 -10.47 8.77 -13.46
C LEU A 114 -11.46 9.85 -13.08
N ASN A 115 -10.98 11.00 -12.66
CA ASN A 115 -11.77 12.09 -12.15
C ASN A 115 -11.22 13.45 -12.62
N PRO A 116 -11.19 13.70 -13.94
CA PRO A 116 -10.70 14.96 -14.48
C PRO A 116 -11.51 16.16 -13.98
N PRO A 117 -10.92 17.37 -13.97
CA PRO A 117 -11.65 18.59 -13.66
C PRO A 117 -12.82 18.79 -14.65
N SER A 118 -13.90 19.35 -14.15
CA SER A 118 -15.08 19.68 -14.94
C SER A 118 -15.75 20.91 -14.37
N ALA A 119 -16.37 21.74 -15.20
CA ALA A 119 -17.07 22.96 -14.78
C ALA A 119 -18.15 22.70 -13.70
N ASN A 120 -18.71 21.50 -13.68
CA ASN A 120 -19.76 21.11 -12.73
C ASN A 120 -19.23 20.40 -11.47
N LYS A 121 -17.90 20.20 -11.33
CA LYS A 121 -17.30 19.56 -10.17
C LYS A 121 -16.69 20.59 -9.24
N LEU A 122 -17.17 20.61 -8.01
CA LEU A 122 -16.56 21.42 -6.96
C LEU A 122 -15.23 20.80 -6.54
N GLU A 123 -14.28 21.67 -6.23
CA GLU A 123 -12.91 21.34 -5.84
C GLU A 123 -12.52 22.03 -4.54
N VAL A 124 -11.71 21.34 -3.74
CA VAL A 124 -11.09 21.90 -2.52
C VAL A 124 -9.58 21.65 -2.56
N ASN A 125 -8.82 22.71 -2.34
CA ASN A 125 -7.37 22.60 -2.23
C ASN A 125 -6.96 21.95 -0.89
N ILE A 126 -6.08 20.97 -0.97
CA ILE A 126 -5.38 20.36 0.15
C ILE A 126 -3.86 20.47 -0.06
N PRO A 127 -3.01 20.29 0.96
CA PRO A 127 -1.57 20.37 0.80
C PRO A 127 -1.06 19.49 -0.35
N GLY A 128 -0.56 20.13 -1.41
CA GLY A 128 0.04 19.49 -2.58
C GLY A 128 -0.93 18.86 -3.60
N ASN A 129 -2.26 18.95 -3.39
CA ASN A 129 -3.27 18.37 -4.25
C ASN A 129 -4.59 19.16 -4.24
N VAL A 130 -5.53 18.70 -5.06
CA VAL A 130 -6.92 19.17 -5.10
C VAL A 130 -7.82 17.96 -4.92
N LEU A 131 -8.83 18.06 -4.07
CA LEU A 131 -9.89 17.05 -3.95
C LEU A 131 -11.10 17.44 -4.77
N ARG A 132 -11.74 16.46 -5.41
CA ARG A 132 -12.97 16.58 -6.21
C ARG A 132 -14.00 15.58 -5.74
N VAL A 133 -15.26 15.91 -5.93
CA VAL A 133 -16.33 14.91 -5.78
C VAL A 133 -16.04 13.69 -6.66
N GLY A 134 -16.09 12.51 -6.05
CA GLY A 134 -15.77 11.23 -6.69
C GLY A 134 -14.35 10.74 -6.43
N ASP A 135 -13.46 11.53 -5.83
CA ASP A 135 -12.09 11.09 -5.53
C ASP A 135 -12.04 10.00 -4.47
N LYS A 136 -11.11 9.06 -4.68
CA LYS A 136 -10.69 8.08 -3.68
C LYS A 136 -9.71 8.74 -2.72
N VAL A 137 -10.05 8.73 -1.44
CA VAL A 137 -9.27 9.40 -0.38
C VAL A 137 -8.95 8.44 0.76
N MET A 138 -7.94 8.80 1.55
CA MET A 138 -7.55 8.10 2.77
C MET A 138 -7.47 9.10 3.92
N GLN A 139 -7.99 8.70 5.07
CA GLN A 139 -7.74 9.34 6.35
C GLN A 139 -6.27 9.13 6.76
N ILE A 140 -5.57 10.19 7.14
CA ILE A 140 -4.13 10.11 7.47
C ILE A 140 -3.81 10.31 8.95
N ARG A 141 -4.82 10.51 9.77
CA ARG A 141 -4.74 10.66 11.25
C ARG A 141 -5.90 9.93 11.89
N ASN A 142 -5.76 9.52 13.14
CA ASN A 142 -6.90 9.05 13.91
C ASN A 142 -7.76 10.24 14.32
N ASN A 143 -9.06 10.16 14.08
CA ASN A 143 -10.05 11.12 14.53
C ASN A 143 -11.13 10.35 15.31
N TYR A 144 -10.96 10.32 16.62
CA TYR A 144 -11.85 9.57 17.54
C TYR A 144 -13.24 10.19 17.66
N GLU A 145 -13.39 11.50 17.42
CA GLU A 145 -14.70 12.18 17.46
C GLU A 145 -15.57 11.76 16.27
N LYS A 146 -14.94 11.52 15.12
CA LYS A 146 -15.62 11.11 13.88
C LYS A 146 -15.60 9.59 13.67
N ASP A 147 -14.94 8.85 14.57
CA ASP A 147 -14.75 7.39 14.47
C ASP A 147 -14.18 6.99 13.11
N VAL A 148 -13.10 7.67 12.69
CA VAL A 148 -12.30 7.35 11.48
C VAL A 148 -10.82 7.30 11.84
N PHE A 149 -10.11 6.36 11.23
CA PHE A 149 -8.76 6.03 11.63
C PHE A 149 -7.75 6.18 10.47
N ASN A 150 -6.49 6.35 10.84
CA ASN A 150 -5.40 6.42 9.87
C ASN A 150 -5.35 5.14 9.02
N GLY A 151 -5.54 5.29 7.72
CA GLY A 151 -5.60 4.19 6.76
C GLY A 151 -6.99 3.90 6.21
N ASP A 152 -8.05 4.43 6.80
CA ASP A 152 -9.41 4.26 6.30
C ASP A 152 -9.55 4.91 4.93
N ILE A 153 -10.11 4.16 3.98
CA ILE A 153 -10.27 4.59 2.60
C ILE A 153 -11.74 4.88 2.31
N GLY A 154 -12.00 6.08 1.81
CA GLY A 154 -13.34 6.52 1.45
C GLY A 154 -13.40 7.15 0.06
N ARG A 155 -14.60 7.61 -0.29
CA ARG A 155 -14.87 8.37 -1.51
C ARG A 155 -15.51 9.71 -1.18
N VAL A 156 -15.00 10.77 -1.78
CA VAL A 156 -15.63 12.10 -1.67
C VAL A 156 -16.98 12.08 -2.37
N ILE A 157 -18.05 12.33 -1.63
CA ILE A 157 -19.43 12.31 -2.17
C ILE A 157 -20.03 13.70 -2.32
N LYS A 158 -19.56 14.68 -1.52
CA LYS A 158 -20.02 16.06 -1.58
C LYS A 158 -18.90 17.02 -1.20
N ILE A 159 -18.89 18.17 -1.85
CA ILE A 159 -18.11 19.35 -1.45
C ILE A 159 -19.10 20.52 -1.36
N ASP A 160 -19.04 21.26 -0.25
CA ASP A 160 -19.90 22.40 0.03
C ASP A 160 -19.03 23.54 0.59
N GLY A 161 -18.75 24.52 -0.27
CA GLY A 161 -17.74 25.54 0.03
C GLY A 161 -16.37 24.91 0.26
N LYS A 162 -15.91 24.92 1.52
CA LYS A 162 -14.62 24.31 1.93
C LYS A 162 -14.81 23.01 2.73
N ASN A 163 -16.05 22.57 2.92
CA ASN A 163 -16.34 21.32 3.63
C ASN A 163 -16.36 20.15 2.65
N VAL A 164 -15.82 19.01 3.05
CA VAL A 164 -15.75 17.78 2.26
C VAL A 164 -16.48 16.66 3.00
N THR A 165 -17.42 16.02 2.33
CA THR A 165 -18.13 14.85 2.89
C THR A 165 -17.61 13.57 2.20
N VAL A 166 -17.24 12.58 3.00
CA VAL A 166 -16.66 11.32 2.58
C VAL A 166 -17.54 10.15 3.03
N ALA A 167 -17.79 9.23 2.10
CA ALA A 167 -18.39 7.92 2.41
C ALA A 167 -17.27 6.90 2.62
N PHE A 168 -17.28 6.24 3.77
CA PHE A 168 -16.38 5.14 4.10
C PHE A 168 -17.15 3.81 4.00
N PRO A 169 -16.64 2.82 3.26
CA PRO A 169 -17.36 1.55 3.02
C PRO A 169 -17.67 0.72 4.28
N GLU A 170 -16.88 0.92 5.33
CA GLU A 170 -17.03 0.22 6.61
C GLU A 170 -18.22 0.77 7.43
N ARG A 171 -18.77 1.91 7.05
CA ARG A 171 -19.88 2.57 7.72
C ARG A 171 -21.21 2.25 7.02
N PRO A 172 -22.33 2.24 7.75
CA PRO A 172 -23.65 2.08 7.14
C PRO A 172 -23.93 3.12 6.05
N GLU A 173 -24.73 2.74 5.06
CA GLU A 173 -25.19 3.68 4.04
C GLU A 173 -25.92 4.87 4.67
N GLY A 174 -25.54 6.08 4.27
CA GLY A 174 -26.07 7.32 4.85
C GLY A 174 -25.28 7.86 6.04
N ASP A 175 -24.38 7.07 6.63
CA ASP A 175 -23.48 7.53 7.69
C ASP A 175 -22.17 8.07 7.06
N TYR A 176 -22.22 9.34 6.68
CA TYR A 176 -21.10 10.02 6.01
C TYR A 176 -20.35 10.93 6.97
N VAL A 177 -19.04 11.05 6.74
CA VAL A 177 -18.17 11.90 7.56
C VAL A 177 -17.92 13.23 6.85
N THR A 178 -18.26 14.34 7.52
CA THR A 178 -18.00 15.68 7.00
C THR A 178 -16.79 16.29 7.69
N TYR A 179 -15.86 16.77 6.89
CA TYR A 179 -14.64 17.47 7.28
C TYR A 179 -14.81 18.96 7.06
N ALA A 180 -14.66 19.75 8.09
CA ALA A 180 -14.61 21.21 7.99
C ALA A 180 -13.28 21.68 7.38
N GLN A 181 -13.20 22.95 6.97
CA GLN A 181 -12.03 23.52 6.28
C GLN A 181 -10.68 23.15 6.92
N GLY A 182 -10.56 23.18 8.25
CA GLY A 182 -9.32 22.86 8.97
C GLY A 182 -9.02 21.35 9.08
N GLU A 183 -10.04 20.52 8.86
CA GLU A 183 -9.93 19.05 8.97
C GLU A 183 -9.68 18.37 7.63
N VAL A 184 -9.92 19.05 6.52
CA VAL A 184 -9.71 18.48 5.16
C VAL A 184 -8.25 18.07 4.96
N GLU A 185 -7.32 18.64 5.72
CA GLU A 185 -5.89 18.23 5.72
C GLU A 185 -5.67 16.81 6.27
N GLU A 186 -6.66 16.23 6.95
CA GLU A 186 -6.63 14.83 7.38
C GLU A 186 -6.87 13.85 6.22
N LEU A 187 -7.25 14.35 5.05
CA LEU A 187 -7.50 13.57 3.85
C LEU A 187 -6.35 13.69 2.85
N GLN A 188 -6.06 12.61 2.15
CA GLN A 188 -5.18 12.60 0.98
C GLN A 188 -5.75 11.72 -0.13
N LEU A 189 -5.39 11.99 -1.38
CA LEU A 189 -5.71 11.09 -2.50
C LEU A 189 -5.13 9.69 -2.24
N ALA A 190 -5.91 8.65 -2.55
CA ALA A 190 -5.59 7.26 -2.25
C ALA A 190 -5.74 6.30 -3.44
N TYR A 191 -5.71 6.78 -4.67
CA TYR A 191 -5.62 5.93 -5.85
C TYR A 191 -4.34 5.09 -5.83
N ALA A 192 -3.22 5.72 -5.44
CA ALA A 192 -1.97 5.08 -5.13
C ALA A 192 -1.52 5.37 -3.70
N MET A 193 -0.89 4.40 -3.04
CA MET A 193 -0.33 4.54 -1.69
C MET A 193 1.00 3.82 -1.55
N SER A 194 1.72 4.15 -0.48
CA SER A 194 2.95 3.41 -0.17
C SER A 194 2.64 2.02 0.38
N VAL A 195 3.55 1.06 0.13
CA VAL A 195 3.43 -0.29 0.68
C VAL A 195 3.29 -0.28 2.21
N HIS A 196 3.93 0.66 2.90
CA HIS A 196 3.80 0.80 4.35
C HIS A 196 2.36 1.13 4.78
N LYS A 197 1.69 2.02 4.05
CA LYS A 197 0.31 2.40 4.36
C LYS A 197 -0.73 1.33 4.00
N SER A 198 -0.38 0.35 3.19
CA SER A 198 -1.24 -0.78 2.87
C SER A 198 -1.20 -1.91 3.90
N GLN A 199 -0.36 -1.79 4.95
CA GLN A 199 -0.31 -2.80 6.01
C GLN A 199 -1.65 -2.87 6.75
N GLY A 200 -2.15 -4.08 6.96
CA GLY A 200 -3.46 -4.33 7.55
C GLY A 200 -4.60 -4.42 6.54
N SER A 201 -4.45 -3.80 5.36
CA SER A 201 -5.49 -3.82 4.31
C SER A 201 -5.25 -4.94 3.30
N GLU A 202 -6.30 -5.31 2.58
CA GLU A 202 -6.28 -6.31 1.50
C GLU A 202 -7.15 -5.85 0.34
N TYR A 203 -6.72 -6.19 -0.87
CA TYR A 203 -7.39 -5.77 -2.11
C TYR A 203 -7.54 -6.96 -3.06
N PRO A 204 -8.64 -7.08 -3.81
CA PRO A 204 -8.73 -8.08 -4.87
C PRO A 204 -7.56 -7.98 -5.85
N TYR A 205 -7.27 -6.80 -6.39
CA TYR A 205 -6.21 -6.56 -7.35
C TYR A 205 -5.20 -5.55 -6.82
N VAL A 206 -3.92 -5.91 -6.88
CA VAL A 206 -2.81 -5.02 -6.55
C VAL A 206 -1.99 -4.76 -7.80
N ILE A 207 -1.80 -3.49 -8.14
CA ILE A 207 -0.81 -3.05 -9.14
C ILE A 207 0.39 -2.51 -8.36
N LEU A 208 1.52 -3.19 -8.48
CA LEU A 208 2.74 -2.88 -7.71
C LEU A 208 3.82 -2.32 -8.63
N LEU A 209 4.26 -1.08 -8.38
CA LEU A 209 5.38 -0.50 -9.11
C LEU A 209 6.72 -0.91 -8.52
N MET A 210 7.56 -1.50 -9.38
CA MET A 210 8.92 -1.95 -9.05
C MET A 210 9.89 -1.45 -10.12
N VAL A 211 10.35 -0.20 -9.96
CA VAL A 211 11.27 0.47 -10.89
C VAL A 211 12.64 0.66 -10.27
N GLN A 212 13.68 0.80 -11.11
CA GLN A 212 15.06 0.83 -10.65
C GLN A 212 15.38 2.10 -9.82
N SER A 213 14.72 3.23 -10.07
CA SER A 213 14.91 4.44 -9.26
C SER A 213 14.47 4.28 -7.80
N HIS A 214 13.69 3.26 -7.51
CA HIS A 214 13.28 2.90 -6.15
C HIS A 214 14.35 2.12 -5.37
N TYR A 215 15.61 2.05 -5.84
CA TYR A 215 16.67 1.15 -5.35
C TYR A 215 16.85 1.13 -3.83
N ILE A 216 16.70 2.28 -3.15
CA ILE A 216 16.79 2.38 -1.67
C ILE A 216 15.72 1.54 -0.97
N MET A 217 14.55 1.41 -1.59
CA MET A 217 13.36 0.75 -1.06
C MET A 217 13.15 -0.65 -1.64
N LEU A 218 13.99 -1.10 -2.60
CA LEU A 218 13.92 -2.44 -3.16
C LEU A 218 14.44 -3.45 -2.14
N GLN A 219 13.53 -3.91 -1.26
CA GLN A 219 13.81 -4.85 -0.18
C GLN A 219 12.83 -6.03 -0.24
N ARG A 220 13.31 -7.22 0.11
CA ARG A 220 12.54 -8.47 0.11
C ARG A 220 11.26 -8.38 0.94
N ASN A 221 11.37 -7.86 2.15
CA ASN A 221 10.25 -7.71 3.06
C ASN A 221 9.17 -6.75 2.52
N LEU A 222 9.57 -5.70 1.79
CA LEU A 222 8.65 -4.75 1.19
C LEU A 222 7.91 -5.39 0.01
N LEU A 223 8.63 -6.07 -0.89
CA LEU A 223 8.04 -6.82 -2.00
C LEU A 223 7.07 -7.89 -1.49
N TYR A 224 7.49 -8.69 -0.49
CA TYR A 224 6.63 -9.68 0.16
C TYR A 224 5.36 -9.05 0.72
N THR A 225 5.48 -7.94 1.46
CA THR A 225 4.34 -7.25 2.06
C THR A 225 3.38 -6.76 1.00
N ALA A 226 3.87 -6.19 -0.10
CA ALA A 226 3.03 -5.68 -1.18
C ALA A 226 2.28 -6.81 -1.90
N VAL A 227 2.97 -7.90 -2.25
CA VAL A 227 2.36 -9.06 -2.93
C VAL A 227 1.26 -9.68 -2.06
N THR A 228 1.50 -9.81 -0.75
CA THR A 228 0.51 -10.39 0.18
C THR A 228 -0.68 -9.47 0.47
N ARG A 229 -0.76 -8.29 -0.10
CA ARG A 229 -1.98 -7.44 -0.06
C ARG A 229 -3.03 -7.88 -1.07
N ALA A 230 -2.65 -8.61 -2.11
CA ALA A 230 -3.57 -9.06 -3.13
C ALA A 230 -4.30 -10.35 -2.73
N LYS A 231 -5.60 -10.41 -3.07
CA LYS A 231 -6.43 -11.61 -2.91
C LYS A 231 -6.55 -12.42 -4.19
N GLU A 232 -6.70 -11.75 -5.33
CA GLU A 232 -7.03 -12.38 -6.61
C GLU A 232 -5.93 -12.17 -7.65
N LYS A 233 -5.32 -10.97 -7.72
CA LYS A 233 -4.38 -10.63 -8.78
C LYS A 233 -3.28 -9.68 -8.33
N VAL A 234 -2.04 -9.97 -8.75
CA VAL A 234 -0.88 -9.08 -8.65
C VAL A 234 -0.37 -8.77 -10.04
N LEU A 235 -0.32 -7.50 -10.38
CA LEU A 235 0.36 -7.00 -11.56
C LEU A 235 1.56 -6.17 -11.11
N ILE A 236 2.77 -6.67 -11.33
CA ILE A 236 3.99 -5.90 -11.12
C ILE A 236 4.28 -5.10 -12.39
N VAL A 237 4.52 -3.81 -12.25
CA VAL A 237 4.85 -2.89 -13.36
C VAL A 237 6.20 -2.27 -13.09
N GLY A 238 7.15 -2.41 -14.04
CA GLY A 238 8.48 -1.84 -13.89
C GLY A 238 9.57 -2.67 -14.56
N SER A 239 10.51 -3.23 -13.80
CA SER A 239 11.57 -4.03 -14.37
C SER A 239 11.87 -5.31 -13.59
N LYS A 240 12.21 -6.37 -14.32
CA LYS A 240 12.63 -7.65 -13.73
C LYS A 240 13.87 -7.49 -12.85
N ASN A 241 14.75 -6.55 -13.20
CA ASN A 241 15.94 -6.24 -12.41
C ASN A 241 15.57 -5.58 -11.06
N ALA A 242 14.58 -4.69 -11.02
CA ALA A 242 14.11 -4.12 -9.75
C ALA A 242 13.51 -5.20 -8.84
N VAL A 243 12.72 -6.12 -9.39
CA VAL A 243 12.21 -7.28 -8.66
C VAL A 243 13.34 -8.15 -8.12
N ARG A 244 14.36 -8.47 -8.95
CA ARG A 244 15.53 -9.24 -8.53
C ARG A 244 16.29 -8.54 -7.40
N THR A 245 16.55 -7.25 -7.53
CA THR A 245 17.20 -6.45 -6.50
C THR A 245 16.43 -6.52 -5.18
N ALA A 246 15.09 -6.42 -5.23
CA ALA A 246 14.26 -6.52 -4.03
C ALA A 246 14.31 -7.92 -3.40
N VAL A 247 14.24 -8.99 -4.21
CA VAL A 247 14.30 -10.38 -3.75
C VAL A 247 15.64 -10.70 -3.08
N GLU A 248 16.75 -10.24 -3.66
CA GLU A 248 18.11 -10.48 -3.15
C GLU A 248 18.43 -9.63 -1.91
N ASN A 249 17.79 -8.48 -1.77
CA ASN A 249 18.05 -7.54 -0.67
C ASN A 249 17.21 -7.87 0.57
N ASP A 250 17.77 -8.62 1.50
CA ASP A 250 17.19 -8.90 2.83
C ASP A 250 17.78 -8.02 3.94
N LYS A 251 18.64 -7.06 3.58
CA LYS A 251 19.32 -6.17 4.53
C LYS A 251 18.33 -5.25 5.22
N THR A 252 17.83 -5.66 6.37
CA THR A 252 17.19 -4.74 7.30
C THR A 252 18.25 -3.89 7.98
N LYS A 253 18.08 -2.58 8.04
CA LYS A 253 18.98 -1.71 8.79
C LYS A 253 19.12 -2.26 10.21
N ARG A 254 20.37 -2.58 10.63
CA ARG A 254 20.64 -3.00 11.99
C ARG A 254 20.24 -1.85 12.92
N ARG A 255 19.35 -2.15 13.84
CA ARG A 255 18.94 -1.21 14.87
C ARG A 255 19.67 -1.57 16.14
N TYR A 256 20.28 -0.59 16.75
CA TYR A 256 20.97 -0.78 18.03
C TYR A 256 19.92 -0.73 19.14
N SER A 257 19.76 -1.85 19.84
CA SER A 257 18.86 -2.00 20.98
C SER A 257 19.53 -2.96 21.96
N LEU A 258 19.43 -2.67 23.25
CA LEU A 258 19.88 -3.54 24.34
C LEU A 258 18.72 -4.32 24.97
N LEU A 259 17.53 -4.33 24.33
CA LEU A 259 16.34 -4.93 24.93
C LEU A 259 16.49 -6.45 25.09
N ALA A 260 17.06 -7.15 24.11
CA ALA A 260 17.26 -8.60 24.20
C ALA A 260 18.20 -8.97 25.35
N GLU A 261 19.32 -8.25 25.47
CA GLU A 261 20.31 -8.42 26.50
C GLU A 261 19.71 -8.15 27.92
N ARG A 262 19.01 -7.02 28.06
CA ARG A 262 18.34 -6.67 29.34
C ARG A 262 17.26 -7.66 29.73
N LEU A 263 16.51 -8.22 28.81
CA LEU A 263 15.53 -9.27 29.07
C LEU A 263 16.20 -10.57 29.51
N GLN A 264 17.42 -10.85 29.05
CA GLN A 264 18.19 -12.02 29.50
C GLN A 264 18.76 -11.83 30.91
N GLU A 265 19.27 -10.65 31.24
CA GLU A 265 19.87 -10.31 32.54
C GLU A 265 18.83 -10.21 33.67
N SER A 266 17.62 -9.69 33.39
CA SER A 266 16.58 -9.48 34.41
C SER A 266 16.03 -10.75 35.06
N SER A 267 16.49 -11.94 34.68
CA SER A 267 16.07 -13.22 35.28
C SER A 267 17.05 -13.78 36.33
N GLU A 268 18.12 -13.07 36.64
CA GLU A 268 19.01 -13.45 37.76
C GLU A 268 18.54 -12.84 39.12
N VAL A 269 17.41 -12.11 39.11
CA VAL A 269 16.95 -11.36 40.30
C VAL A 269 15.62 -11.87 40.85
N PHE A 270 15.11 -13.05 40.39
CA PHE A 270 13.96 -13.72 41.04
C PHE A 270 14.21 -15.17 41.34
#